data_a17178ade88fd6b47ca912b72571f8b7
#
_entry.id   a17178ade88fd6b47ca912b72571f8b7
#
_cell.length_a   1.000
_cell.length_b   1.000
_cell.length_c   1.000
_cell.angle_alpha   90.00
_cell.angle_beta   90.00
_cell.angle_gamma   90.00
#
_symmetry.space_group_name_H-M   'P 1'
#
loop_
_entity.id
_entity.type
_entity.pdbx_description
1 polymer ?
#
loop_
_entity_poly.entity_id
_entity_poly.type
_entity_poly.pdbx_seq_one_letter_code
_entity_poly.pdbx_strand_id
1 'polypeptide(L)'
;MADFFQNGVIATLHDLGDRPTADLEAELSSWAAERPMALVIPCLASEMDGPALGPMVEEIARIPYLDEVVIGLNQADEADFDRARRLFDRLPQHHRILWHDGPRLSALHGELASHGLAPTQPGKGSNVWYCLGYFLASDRAQTVALHDADVRTYDRRMVARLLYPVAHPSFEYAFSKGYYYRTSAASDDPDGQDGERLYGRVSRLFVT
;
A
#
# COMPACT_ATOMS: atom_id res chain seq x y z
N MET A 1 -1.66 -9.28 18.13
CA MET A 1 -1.02 -8.41 19.14
C MET A 1 -0.75 -7.07 18.47
N ALA A 2 -1.15 -5.96 19.05
CA ALA A 2 -0.84 -4.65 18.43
C ALA A 2 0.62 -4.34 18.71
N ASP A 3 1.40 -4.18 17.63
CA ASP A 3 2.86 -4.09 17.71
C ASP A 3 3.39 -2.70 18.07
N PHE A 4 2.54 -1.77 18.51
CA PHE A 4 3.06 -0.51 19.00
C PHE A 4 2.29 0.04 20.17
N PHE A 5 3.09 0.60 21.02
CA PHE A 5 2.67 1.42 22.13
C PHE A 5 2.38 2.83 21.59
N GLN A 6 1.17 3.31 21.81
CA GLN A 6 0.76 4.63 21.38
C GLN A 6 0.48 5.48 22.61
N ASN A 7 1.21 6.60 22.73
CA ASN A 7 0.95 7.61 23.73
C ASN A 7 -0.09 8.61 23.19
N GLY A 8 -1.11 8.88 23.97
CA GLY A 8 -2.10 9.91 23.66
C GLY A 8 -3.48 9.37 23.30
N VAL A 9 -4.38 10.28 22.92
CA VAL A 9 -5.75 9.95 22.56
C VAL A 9 -5.82 9.37 21.17
N ILE A 10 -6.41 8.17 21.05
CA ILE A 10 -6.68 7.51 19.78
C ILE A 10 -8.16 7.69 19.46
N ALA A 11 -8.45 8.41 18.38
CA ALA A 11 -9.82 8.47 17.86
C ALA A 11 -10.11 7.24 16.99
N THR A 12 -11.31 6.67 17.13
CA THR A 12 -11.79 5.58 16.30
C THR A 12 -12.95 6.06 15.44
N LEU A 13 -12.79 6.00 14.12
CA LEU A 13 -13.78 6.49 13.16
C LEU A 13 -14.60 5.31 12.61
N HIS A 14 -15.53 4.79 13.40
CA HIS A 14 -16.36 3.64 13.02
C HIS A 14 -17.31 3.97 11.86
N ASP A 15 -17.86 5.16 11.83
CA ASP A 15 -18.91 5.57 10.89
C ASP A 15 -18.41 5.70 9.44
N LEU A 16 -17.10 5.75 9.22
CA LEU A 16 -16.59 5.62 7.85
C LEU A 16 -17.00 4.28 7.22
N GLY A 17 -17.38 3.30 8.04
CA GLY A 17 -17.90 2.02 7.61
C GLY A 17 -19.23 2.09 6.87
N ASP A 18 -20.12 2.98 7.29
CA ASP A 18 -21.50 3.08 6.79
C ASP A 18 -21.65 4.15 5.70
N ARG A 19 -20.67 5.02 5.53
CA ARG A 19 -20.70 5.99 4.43
C ARG A 19 -20.52 5.28 3.08
N PRO A 20 -21.35 5.63 2.07
CA PRO A 20 -21.15 5.16 0.71
C PRO A 20 -19.74 5.46 0.20
N THR A 21 -19.10 4.49 -0.46
CA THR A 21 -17.75 4.67 -1.02
C THR A 21 -17.69 5.85 -1.99
N ALA A 22 -18.74 6.01 -2.82
CA ALA A 22 -18.83 7.10 -3.77
C ALA A 22 -18.78 8.50 -3.12
N ASP A 23 -19.37 8.65 -1.93
CA ASP A 23 -19.36 9.93 -1.22
C ASP A 23 -17.97 10.24 -0.68
N LEU A 24 -17.29 9.22 -0.10
CA LEU A 24 -15.90 9.36 0.34
C LEU A 24 -14.95 9.70 -0.84
N GLU A 25 -15.12 9.02 -1.96
CA GLU A 25 -14.31 9.24 -3.16
C GLU A 25 -14.56 10.61 -3.79
N ALA A 26 -15.81 11.10 -3.76
CA ALA A 26 -16.14 12.44 -4.24
C ALA A 26 -15.45 13.53 -3.41
N GLU A 27 -15.46 13.40 -2.09
CA GLU A 27 -14.75 14.33 -1.20
C GLU A 27 -13.23 14.24 -1.39
N LEU A 28 -12.64 13.03 -1.40
CA LEU A 28 -11.21 12.84 -1.65
C LEU A 28 -10.79 13.44 -3.00
N SER A 29 -11.61 13.24 -4.04
CA SER A 29 -11.35 13.82 -5.36
C SER A 29 -11.40 15.36 -5.34
N SER A 30 -12.27 15.94 -4.52
CA SER A 30 -12.34 17.41 -4.38
C SER A 30 -11.09 18.00 -3.70
N TRP A 31 -10.39 17.21 -2.89
CA TRP A 31 -9.17 17.64 -2.19
C TRP A 31 -7.88 17.28 -2.96
N ALA A 32 -7.95 16.36 -3.93
CA ALA A 32 -6.79 15.78 -4.58
C ALA A 32 -5.89 16.82 -5.28
N ALA A 33 -6.46 17.91 -5.78
CA ALA A 33 -5.69 18.98 -6.42
C ALA A 33 -4.77 19.75 -5.44
N GLU A 34 -5.22 19.93 -4.20
CA GLU A 34 -4.47 20.64 -3.16
C GLU A 34 -3.71 19.69 -2.23
N ARG A 35 -4.20 18.46 -2.12
CA ARG A 35 -3.69 17.41 -1.25
C ARG A 35 -3.55 16.10 -2.04
N PRO A 36 -2.61 16.03 -2.99
CA PRO A 36 -2.42 14.83 -3.80
C PRO A 36 -2.05 13.63 -2.93
N MET A 37 -2.56 12.46 -3.33
CA MET A 37 -2.50 11.23 -2.56
C MET A 37 -1.83 10.12 -3.34
N ALA A 38 -1.04 9.30 -2.65
CA ALA A 38 -0.35 8.16 -3.22
C ALA A 38 -0.75 6.84 -2.54
N LEU A 39 -0.48 5.75 -3.23
CA LEU A 39 -0.60 4.39 -2.71
C LEU A 39 0.72 3.65 -2.91
N VAL A 40 1.24 3.05 -1.84
CA VAL A 40 2.42 2.17 -1.85
C VAL A 40 1.99 0.72 -1.74
N ILE A 41 2.52 -0.13 -2.60
CA ILE A 41 2.24 -1.58 -2.64
C ILE A 41 3.57 -2.32 -2.64
N PRO A 42 4.07 -2.78 -1.47
CA PRO A 42 5.17 -3.73 -1.44
C PRO A 42 4.68 -5.07 -2.00
N CYS A 43 5.36 -5.59 -3.02
CA CYS A 43 4.97 -6.76 -3.78
C CYS A 43 6.16 -7.72 -3.94
N LEU A 44 5.93 -9.01 -3.74
CA LEU A 44 6.85 -10.06 -4.13
C LEU A 44 6.55 -10.51 -5.56
N ALA A 45 7.56 -10.95 -6.31
CA ALA A 45 7.35 -11.51 -7.66
C ALA A 45 6.31 -12.65 -7.66
N SER A 46 6.34 -13.52 -6.63
CA SER A 46 5.40 -14.63 -6.48
C SER A 46 3.94 -14.22 -6.30
N GLU A 47 3.66 -12.99 -5.84
CA GLU A 47 2.30 -12.49 -5.66
C GLU A 47 1.60 -12.24 -7.01
N MET A 48 2.38 -12.06 -8.09
CA MET A 48 1.84 -11.93 -9.44
C MET A 48 1.17 -13.23 -9.96
N ASP A 49 1.52 -14.37 -9.39
CA ASP A 49 0.93 -15.66 -9.70
C ASP A 49 -0.28 -15.97 -8.80
N GLY A 50 -0.47 -15.17 -7.76
CA GLY A 50 -1.55 -15.32 -6.79
C GLY A 50 -2.89 -14.75 -7.28
N PRO A 51 -4.00 -15.15 -6.66
CA PRO A 51 -5.34 -14.72 -7.06
C PRO A 51 -5.68 -13.28 -6.59
N ALA A 52 -4.84 -12.63 -5.79
CA ALA A 52 -5.16 -11.36 -5.15
C ALA A 52 -4.78 -10.13 -6.00
N LEU A 53 -3.57 -10.14 -6.58
CA LEU A 53 -2.97 -8.92 -7.16
C LEU A 53 -3.70 -8.44 -8.42
N GLY A 54 -4.13 -9.34 -9.30
CA GLY A 54 -4.86 -8.97 -10.52
C GLY A 54 -6.14 -8.18 -10.23
N PRO A 55 -7.08 -8.73 -9.44
CA PRO A 55 -8.28 -8.00 -8.99
C PRO A 55 -7.97 -6.71 -8.22
N MET A 56 -6.91 -6.71 -7.40
CA MET A 56 -6.47 -5.50 -6.68
C MET A 56 -6.10 -4.37 -7.64
N VAL A 57 -5.33 -4.66 -8.69
CA VAL A 57 -4.96 -3.67 -9.71
C VAL A 57 -6.21 -3.12 -10.43
N GLU A 58 -7.22 -3.97 -10.71
CA GLU A 58 -8.48 -3.53 -11.30
C GLU A 58 -9.29 -2.59 -10.40
N GLU A 59 -9.31 -2.85 -9.10
CA GLU A 59 -9.94 -1.95 -8.13
C GLU A 59 -9.18 -0.62 -8.00
N ILE A 60 -7.85 -0.66 -7.93
CA ILE A 60 -7.02 0.55 -7.85
C ILE A 60 -7.17 1.41 -9.10
N ALA A 61 -7.25 0.80 -10.29
CA ALA A 61 -7.43 1.52 -11.55
C ALA A 61 -8.71 2.38 -11.59
N ARG A 62 -9.70 2.06 -10.75
CA ARG A 62 -10.97 2.80 -10.66
C ARG A 62 -10.93 3.96 -9.65
N ILE A 63 -9.84 4.13 -8.91
CA ILE A 63 -9.72 5.18 -7.88
C ILE A 63 -9.39 6.51 -8.56
N PRO A 64 -10.29 7.53 -8.49
CA PRO A 64 -10.11 8.76 -9.26
C PRO A 64 -9.19 9.80 -8.59
N TYR A 65 -8.90 9.66 -7.29
CA TYR A 65 -8.21 10.66 -6.48
C TYR A 65 -6.72 10.34 -6.22
N LEU A 66 -6.23 9.18 -6.65
CA LEU A 66 -4.81 8.86 -6.52
C LEU A 66 -3.99 9.53 -7.63
N ASP A 67 -2.98 10.31 -7.25
CA ASP A 67 -2.01 10.87 -8.17
C ASP A 67 -0.93 9.84 -8.54
N GLU A 68 -0.48 9.05 -7.58
CA GLU A 68 0.63 8.12 -7.80
C GLU A 68 0.41 6.76 -7.11
N VAL A 69 0.86 5.69 -7.79
CA VAL A 69 0.98 4.35 -7.21
C VAL A 69 2.44 3.90 -7.28
N VAL A 70 3.03 3.62 -6.13
CA VAL A 70 4.41 3.15 -6.01
C VAL A 70 4.42 1.66 -5.68
N ILE A 71 5.00 0.85 -6.55
CA ILE A 71 5.09 -0.59 -6.40
C ILE A 71 6.52 -0.95 -6.02
N GLY A 72 6.74 -1.53 -4.85
CA GLY A 72 8.03 -2.05 -4.46
C GLY A 72 8.15 -3.52 -4.84
N LEU A 73 8.75 -3.83 -5.98
CA LEU A 73 8.91 -5.20 -6.47
C LEU A 73 10.18 -5.82 -5.88
N ASN A 74 10.02 -6.96 -5.19
CA ASN A 74 11.09 -7.66 -4.51
C ASN A 74 11.13 -9.16 -4.90
N GLN A 75 12.28 -9.80 -4.78
CA GLN A 75 12.53 -11.18 -5.17
C GLN A 75 12.16 -11.45 -6.65
N ALA A 76 12.56 -10.54 -7.52
CA ALA A 76 12.20 -10.52 -8.93
C ALA A 76 13.43 -10.52 -9.83
N ASP A 77 13.43 -11.36 -10.82
CA ASP A 77 14.37 -11.29 -11.93
C ASP A 77 13.90 -10.31 -13.02
N GLU A 78 14.63 -10.23 -14.14
CA GLU A 78 14.31 -9.34 -15.25
C GLU A 78 12.98 -9.73 -15.93
N ALA A 79 12.69 -11.01 -16.04
CA ALA A 79 11.44 -11.51 -16.62
C ALA A 79 10.24 -11.17 -15.72
N ASP A 80 10.41 -11.27 -14.42
CA ASP A 80 9.42 -10.86 -13.42
C ASP A 80 9.18 -9.35 -13.46
N PHE A 81 10.25 -8.56 -13.62
CA PHE A 81 10.11 -7.11 -13.76
C PHE A 81 9.30 -6.74 -15.03
N ASP A 82 9.55 -7.43 -16.14
CA ASP A 82 8.76 -7.22 -17.37
C ASP A 82 7.30 -7.70 -17.22
N ARG A 83 7.05 -8.75 -16.44
CA ARG A 83 5.68 -9.17 -16.08
C ARG A 83 4.98 -8.10 -15.23
N ALA A 84 5.68 -7.57 -14.22
CA ALA A 84 5.15 -6.51 -13.37
C ALA A 84 4.81 -5.26 -14.19
N ARG A 85 5.67 -4.85 -15.12
CA ARG A 85 5.37 -3.74 -16.03
C ARG A 85 4.07 -3.95 -16.77
N ARG A 86 3.88 -5.11 -17.43
CA ARG A 86 2.64 -5.42 -18.15
C ARG A 86 1.40 -5.44 -17.26
N LEU A 87 1.53 -5.87 -16.00
CA LEU A 87 0.43 -5.91 -15.05
C LEU A 87 0.04 -4.50 -14.62
N PHE A 88 1.00 -3.68 -14.22
CA PHE A 88 0.75 -2.35 -13.66
C PHE A 88 0.55 -1.26 -14.73
N ASP A 89 0.93 -1.50 -16.00
CA ASP A 89 0.57 -0.63 -17.13
C ASP A 89 -0.97 -0.50 -17.34
N ARG A 90 -1.76 -1.34 -16.65
CA ARG A 90 -3.23 -1.23 -16.61
C ARG A 90 -3.73 -0.08 -15.72
N LEU A 91 -2.87 0.48 -14.88
CA LEU A 91 -3.19 1.60 -14.00
C LEU A 91 -3.21 2.91 -14.82
N PRO A 92 -4.32 3.69 -14.79
CA PRO A 92 -4.37 4.99 -15.43
C PRO A 92 -3.61 6.07 -14.65
N GLN A 93 -3.38 5.84 -13.34
CA GLN A 93 -2.63 6.73 -12.49
C GLN A 93 -1.14 6.70 -12.84
N HIS A 94 -0.42 7.78 -12.53
CA HIS A 94 1.04 7.71 -12.56
C HIS A 94 1.50 6.57 -11.66
N HIS A 95 2.35 5.67 -12.17
CA HIS A 95 2.86 4.58 -11.37
C HIS A 95 4.36 4.38 -11.57
N ARG A 96 5.01 3.88 -10.53
CA ARG A 96 6.43 3.59 -10.52
C ARG A 96 6.70 2.24 -9.88
N ILE A 97 7.41 1.38 -10.60
CA ILE A 97 7.90 0.11 -10.07
C ILE A 97 9.34 0.30 -9.61
N LEU A 98 9.58 0.11 -8.34
CA LEU A 98 10.90 0.07 -7.73
C LEU A 98 11.35 -1.40 -7.69
N TRP A 99 12.18 -1.79 -8.64
CA TRP A 99 12.72 -3.14 -8.73
C TRP A 99 13.93 -3.26 -7.81
N HIS A 100 13.73 -3.88 -6.64
CA HIS A 100 14.73 -3.96 -5.58
C HIS A 100 15.96 -4.75 -5.98
N ASP A 101 15.79 -5.84 -6.74
CA ASP A 101 16.88 -6.71 -7.20
C ASP A 101 17.52 -6.16 -8.48
N GLY A 102 16.97 -5.10 -9.04
CA GLY A 102 17.44 -4.49 -10.28
C GLY A 102 18.68 -3.61 -10.09
N PRO A 103 19.42 -3.38 -11.19
CA PRO A 103 20.74 -2.74 -11.12
C PRO A 103 20.72 -1.32 -10.54
N ARG A 104 19.66 -0.55 -10.80
CA ARG A 104 19.57 0.84 -10.33
C ARG A 104 19.38 0.93 -8.81
N LEU A 105 18.45 0.14 -8.26
CA LEU A 105 18.18 0.18 -6.83
C LEU A 105 19.28 -0.52 -6.04
N SER A 106 19.90 -1.56 -6.61
CA SER A 106 21.10 -2.21 -6.04
C SER A 106 22.28 -1.22 -5.95
N ALA A 107 22.51 -0.41 -6.99
CA ALA A 107 23.56 0.61 -6.96
C ALA A 107 23.28 1.68 -5.88
N LEU A 108 22.03 2.17 -5.81
CA LEU A 108 21.63 3.12 -4.76
C LEU A 108 21.78 2.52 -3.35
N HIS A 109 21.39 1.23 -3.19
CA HIS A 109 21.60 0.53 -1.92
C HIS A 109 23.07 0.50 -1.51
N GLY A 110 23.97 0.19 -2.46
CA GLY A 110 25.42 0.19 -2.22
C GLY A 110 25.95 1.55 -1.81
N GLU A 111 25.49 2.62 -2.45
CA GLU A 111 25.86 4.00 -2.07
C GLU A 111 25.36 4.34 -0.67
N LEU A 112 24.09 4.11 -0.37
CA LEU A 112 23.51 4.37 0.95
C LEU A 112 24.20 3.53 2.04
N ALA A 113 24.54 2.27 1.74
CA ALA A 113 25.25 1.40 2.68
C ALA A 113 26.65 1.92 3.01
N SER A 114 27.36 2.50 2.03
CA SER A 114 28.67 3.11 2.26
C SER A 114 28.63 4.29 3.23
N HIS A 115 27.46 4.92 3.38
CA HIS A 115 27.19 6.01 4.32
C HIS A 115 26.46 5.55 5.60
N GLY A 116 26.21 4.25 5.78
CA GLY A 116 25.49 3.71 6.93
C GLY A 116 24.00 4.06 6.95
N LEU A 117 23.40 4.41 5.81
CA LEU A 117 22.01 4.85 5.66
C LEU A 117 21.07 3.78 5.09
N ALA A 118 21.62 2.70 4.52
CA ALA A 118 20.79 1.64 3.95
C ALA A 118 20.12 0.77 5.02
N PRO A 119 18.93 0.23 4.76
CA PRO A 119 18.33 -0.80 5.60
C PRO A 119 19.28 -2.01 5.72
N THR A 120 19.53 -2.47 6.94
CA THR A 120 20.47 -3.58 7.21
C THR A 120 19.81 -4.95 7.10
N GLN A 121 18.48 -5.02 7.18
CA GLN A 121 17.73 -6.28 7.11
C GLN A 121 16.89 -6.31 5.82
N PRO A 122 17.03 -7.37 5.01
CA PRO A 122 16.18 -7.57 3.84
C PRO A 122 14.73 -7.87 4.26
N GLY A 123 13.79 -7.72 3.31
CA GLY A 123 12.39 -8.06 3.50
C GLY A 123 11.45 -6.88 3.34
N LYS A 124 10.21 -7.05 3.80
CA LYS A 124 9.13 -6.07 3.61
C LYS A 124 9.47 -4.68 4.16
N GLY A 125 10.12 -4.61 5.32
CA GLY A 125 10.51 -3.32 5.92
C GLY A 125 11.48 -2.53 5.03
N SER A 126 12.49 -3.20 4.46
CA SER A 126 13.41 -2.60 3.49
C SER A 126 12.68 -2.14 2.22
N ASN A 127 11.77 -2.98 1.70
CA ASN A 127 10.95 -2.63 0.54
C ASN A 127 10.17 -1.33 0.78
N VAL A 128 9.41 -1.30 1.87
CA VAL A 128 8.61 -0.12 2.26
C VAL A 128 9.50 1.12 2.45
N TRP A 129 10.69 0.96 3.04
CA TRP A 129 11.63 2.06 3.25
C TRP A 129 12.03 2.72 1.94
N TYR A 130 12.37 1.94 0.91
CA TYR A 130 12.70 2.49 -0.42
C TYR A 130 11.49 3.10 -1.11
N CYS A 131 10.31 2.50 -0.97
CA CYS A 131 9.08 3.07 -1.53
C CYS A 131 8.75 4.43 -0.91
N LEU A 132 8.90 4.56 0.41
CA LEU A 132 8.70 5.83 1.10
C LEU A 132 9.80 6.85 0.76
N GLY A 133 11.05 6.41 0.61
CA GLY A 133 12.14 7.26 0.11
C GLY A 133 11.85 7.82 -1.28
N TYR A 134 11.35 6.98 -2.18
CA TYR A 134 10.92 7.43 -3.50
C TYR A 134 9.73 8.39 -3.41
N PHE A 135 8.71 8.05 -2.64
CA PHE A 135 7.54 8.91 -2.40
C PHE A 135 7.95 10.31 -1.95
N LEU A 136 8.85 10.42 -0.97
CA LEU A 136 9.36 11.70 -0.48
C LEU A 136 10.17 12.45 -1.55
N ALA A 137 10.97 11.73 -2.34
CA ALA A 137 11.82 12.32 -3.36
C ALA A 137 11.04 12.74 -4.62
N SER A 138 9.91 12.08 -4.92
CA SER A 138 9.08 12.42 -6.07
C SER A 138 8.31 13.72 -5.88
N ASP A 139 8.01 14.08 -4.63
CA ASP A 139 7.24 15.26 -4.23
C ASP A 139 5.89 15.39 -4.97
N ARG A 140 5.32 14.24 -5.39
CA ARG A 140 4.07 14.19 -6.15
C ARG A 140 2.83 14.19 -5.26
N ALA A 141 2.95 13.66 -4.05
CA ALA A 141 1.82 13.53 -3.14
C ALA A 141 2.21 13.90 -1.71
N GLN A 142 1.21 14.35 -0.94
CA GLN A 142 1.37 14.77 0.45
C GLN A 142 0.99 13.66 1.43
N THR A 143 0.12 12.76 1.01
CA THR A 143 -0.35 11.65 1.85
C THR A 143 -0.14 10.34 1.12
N VAL A 144 0.18 9.28 1.88
CA VAL A 144 0.42 7.96 1.31
C VAL A 144 -0.27 6.87 2.10
N ALA A 145 -1.01 6.01 1.41
CA ALA A 145 -1.51 4.75 1.95
C ALA A 145 -0.53 3.63 1.64
N LEU A 146 -0.46 2.64 2.53
CA LEU A 146 0.32 1.42 2.35
C LEU A 146 -0.60 0.21 2.42
N HIS A 147 -0.67 -0.58 1.34
CA HIS A 147 -1.44 -1.81 1.28
C HIS A 147 -0.56 -2.99 0.88
N ASP A 148 -0.87 -4.17 1.43
CA ASP A 148 -0.22 -5.41 1.07
C ASP A 148 -0.77 -5.94 -0.26
N ALA A 149 0.06 -6.56 -1.09
CA ALA A 149 -0.30 -7.07 -2.41
C ALA A 149 -1.12 -8.39 -2.38
N ASP A 150 -1.20 -9.05 -1.21
CA ASP A 150 -1.84 -10.34 -1.01
C ASP A 150 -3.30 -10.27 -0.50
N VAL A 151 -3.93 -9.09 -0.57
CA VAL A 151 -5.30 -8.88 -0.10
C VAL A 151 -6.31 -9.46 -1.08
N ARG A 152 -6.88 -10.64 -0.79
CA ARG A 152 -7.84 -11.34 -1.67
C ARG A 152 -9.20 -10.66 -1.81
N THR A 153 -9.66 -10.00 -0.76
CA THR A 153 -10.94 -9.27 -0.73
C THR A 153 -10.74 -7.77 -0.90
N TYR A 154 -9.77 -7.40 -1.73
CA TYR A 154 -9.45 -6.00 -1.94
C TYR A 154 -10.63 -5.24 -2.53
N ASP A 155 -10.87 -4.08 -1.94
CA ASP A 155 -11.92 -3.17 -2.37
C ASP A 155 -11.37 -1.74 -2.22
N ARG A 156 -11.57 -0.90 -3.22
CA ARG A 156 -11.10 0.49 -3.26
C ARG A 156 -11.59 1.34 -2.08
N ARG A 157 -12.70 0.97 -1.45
CA ARG A 157 -13.15 1.62 -0.20
C ARG A 157 -12.14 1.52 0.93
N MET A 158 -11.25 0.52 0.92
CA MET A 158 -10.17 0.41 1.91
C MET A 158 -9.21 1.59 1.80
N VAL A 159 -8.85 1.98 0.57
CA VAL A 159 -8.01 3.15 0.30
C VAL A 159 -8.73 4.42 0.74
N ALA A 160 -10.00 4.58 0.33
CA ALA A 160 -10.79 5.74 0.68
C ALA A 160 -10.86 5.96 2.20
N ARG A 161 -11.19 4.91 2.95
CA ARG A 161 -11.30 4.96 4.41
C ARG A 161 -9.98 5.24 5.10
N LEU A 162 -8.88 4.73 4.54
CA LEU A 162 -7.56 4.89 5.13
C LEU A 162 -7.02 6.31 4.88
N LEU A 163 -7.22 6.85 3.68
CA LEU A 163 -6.77 8.18 3.30
C LEU A 163 -7.66 9.30 3.87
N TYR A 164 -8.96 9.06 3.99
CA TYR A 164 -9.91 10.08 4.39
C TYR A 164 -9.53 10.85 5.67
N PRO A 165 -9.18 10.19 6.79
CA PRO A 165 -8.86 10.91 8.02
C PRO A 165 -7.64 11.82 7.92
N VAL A 166 -6.66 11.45 7.10
CA VAL A 166 -5.37 12.15 6.99
C VAL A 166 -5.32 13.15 5.85
N ALA A 167 -6.17 12.97 4.83
CA ALA A 167 -6.31 13.91 3.73
C ALA A 167 -7.37 15.01 4.03
N HIS A 168 -8.25 14.78 5.01
CA HIS A 168 -9.34 15.71 5.32
C HIS A 168 -8.81 17.08 5.74
N PRO A 169 -9.28 18.19 5.14
CA PRO A 169 -8.73 19.54 5.38
C PRO A 169 -8.81 20.01 6.83
N SER A 170 -9.84 19.56 7.56
CA SER A 170 -10.10 19.99 8.94
C SER A 170 -9.69 18.96 10.00
N PHE A 171 -9.23 17.77 9.58
CA PHE A 171 -8.72 16.76 10.51
C PHE A 171 -7.21 16.91 10.60
N GLU A 172 -6.69 17.00 11.80
CA GLU A 172 -5.25 17.10 12.05
C GLU A 172 -4.63 15.75 12.37
N TYR A 173 -5.08 14.68 11.69
CA TYR A 173 -4.52 13.35 11.88
C TYR A 173 -3.26 13.19 11.05
N ALA A 174 -2.14 12.99 11.72
CA ALA A 174 -0.87 12.65 11.07
C ALA A 174 -0.76 11.17 10.70
N PHE A 175 -1.65 10.32 11.21
CA PHE A 175 -1.59 8.88 10.99
C PHE A 175 -2.96 8.22 11.11
N SER A 176 -3.26 7.31 10.19
CA SER A 176 -4.46 6.47 10.22
C SER A 176 -4.06 5.00 10.10
N LYS A 177 -4.68 4.14 10.89
CA LYS A 177 -4.49 2.69 10.83
C LYS A 177 -5.82 1.99 10.66
N GLY A 178 -5.95 1.26 9.55
CA GLY A 178 -7.06 0.34 9.37
C GLY A 178 -7.00 -0.83 10.37
N TYR A 179 -8.15 -1.23 10.87
CA TYR A 179 -8.31 -2.50 11.62
C TYR A 179 -9.38 -3.35 10.94
N TYR A 180 -9.26 -4.66 11.08
CA TYR A 180 -10.15 -5.62 10.43
C TYR A 180 -10.17 -6.93 11.22
N TYR A 181 -11.26 -7.68 11.04
CA TYR A 181 -11.34 -9.03 11.54
C TYR A 181 -10.75 -10.00 10.51
N ARG A 182 -9.92 -10.91 10.97
CA ARG A 182 -9.52 -12.08 10.17
C ARG A 182 -10.55 -13.16 10.39
N THR A 183 -11.25 -13.56 9.34
CA THR A 183 -12.01 -14.81 9.34
C THR A 183 -11.18 -15.83 8.58
N SER A 184 -10.86 -16.97 9.19
CA SER A 184 -10.45 -18.13 8.43
C SER A 184 -11.69 -18.64 7.71
N ALA A 185 -11.63 -18.85 6.38
CA ALA A 185 -12.57 -19.76 5.76
C ALA A 185 -12.41 -21.09 6.52
N ALA A 186 -13.51 -21.69 6.93
CA ALA A 186 -13.49 -23.05 7.41
C ALA A 186 -12.93 -23.89 6.26
N SER A 187 -11.64 -24.23 6.34
CA SER A 187 -11.07 -25.22 5.45
C SER A 187 -11.63 -26.56 5.90
N ASP A 188 -12.06 -27.38 4.95
CA ASP A 188 -12.29 -28.82 5.16
C ASP A 188 -10.98 -29.58 5.46
N ASP A 189 -9.96 -28.88 5.90
CA ASP A 189 -8.67 -29.43 6.29
C ASP A 189 -8.69 -29.76 7.79
N PRO A 190 -8.72 -31.06 8.16
CA PRO A 190 -8.76 -31.49 9.56
C PRO A 190 -7.50 -31.13 10.37
N ASP A 191 -6.41 -30.72 9.73
CA ASP A 191 -5.14 -30.41 10.40
C ASP A 191 -4.89 -28.90 10.61
N GLY A 192 -5.77 -28.01 10.16
CA GLY A 192 -5.80 -26.60 10.57
C GLY A 192 -4.57 -25.75 10.21
N GLN A 193 -3.69 -26.20 9.30
CA GLN A 193 -2.45 -25.49 8.98
C GLN A 193 -2.56 -24.51 7.82
N ASP A 194 -3.55 -24.65 6.95
CA ASP A 194 -3.74 -23.76 5.80
C ASP A 194 -5.07 -22.98 5.86
N GLY A 195 -5.30 -22.28 6.95
CA GLY A 195 -6.36 -21.29 7.00
C GLY A 195 -6.12 -20.23 5.91
N GLU A 196 -6.85 -20.32 4.80
CA GLU A 196 -6.85 -19.29 3.76
C GLU A 196 -7.07 -17.92 4.41
N ARG A 197 -6.07 -17.05 4.33
CA ARG A 197 -6.18 -15.70 4.87
C ARG A 197 -7.12 -14.91 3.96
N LEU A 198 -8.40 -14.93 4.24
CA LEU A 198 -9.43 -14.23 3.49
C LEU A 198 -9.34 -12.70 3.55
N TYR A 199 -8.51 -12.17 4.45
CA TYR A 199 -8.35 -10.74 4.63
C TYR A 199 -6.87 -10.39 4.70
N GLY A 200 -6.42 -9.59 3.75
CA GLY A 200 -5.10 -8.98 3.81
C GLY A 200 -5.00 -7.90 4.89
N ARG A 201 -3.80 -7.59 5.29
CA ARG A 201 -3.55 -6.49 6.23
C ARG A 201 -3.85 -5.16 5.56
N VAL A 202 -4.76 -4.39 6.11
CA VAL A 202 -4.80 -2.95 5.83
C VAL A 202 -3.63 -2.34 6.59
N SER A 203 -2.66 -1.86 5.86
CA SER A 203 -1.42 -1.36 6.45
C SER A 203 -1.40 0.16 6.49
N ARG A 204 -0.58 0.64 7.33
CA ARG A 204 -0.32 1.98 7.86
C ARG A 204 -0.31 3.08 6.80
N LEU A 205 -0.82 4.22 7.19
CA LEU A 205 -0.69 5.48 6.49
C LEU A 205 0.41 6.31 7.15
N PHE A 206 1.21 6.99 6.35
CA PHE A 206 2.14 8.02 6.82
C PHE A 206 1.77 9.35 6.17
N VAL A 207 1.84 10.41 6.97
CA VAL A 207 1.70 11.80 6.53
C VAL A 207 3.03 12.49 6.80
N THR A 208 3.50 13.23 5.85
CA THR A 208 4.62 14.17 6.00
C THR A 208 4.10 15.56 6.32
#